data_80cd0d81bfb02f38de94ae911873ac6c
#
_entry.id   80cd0d81bfb02f38de94ae911873ac6c
#
_cell.length_a   1.000
_cell.length_b   1.000
_cell.length_c   1.000
_cell.angle_alpha   90.00
_cell.angle_beta   90.00
_cell.angle_gamma   90.00
#
_symmetry.space_group_name_H-M   'P 1'
#
loop_
_entity.id
_entity.type
_entity.pdbx_description
1 polymer ?
#
loop_
_entity_poly.entity_id
_entity_poly.type
_entity_poly.pdbx_seq_one_letter_code
_entity_poly.pdbx_strand_id
1 'polypeptide(L)'
;METLKEKFEALTHRIQSSGKPAAAWFPQFTPVTLLNAENWWEALAVCEYALDTHEDEALTAGFFELIFSAYDCNVEVDLNEEEYAYWWEKVISVCDRVAVFNGAGWSQKGAQYSEARYGKRDLSLLFPCYEKAAEMGSPEAEATVAYWRYMGFYCEQDRAEGERRFAALSSPEALLWGKYYRAYAEQHTGSKEKALLMRKELLDELPEGHRLRAHVYAAMGDALDIEEGSVAEEAACYEKSLELVPNLY
;
A
#
# COMPACT_ATOMS: atom_id res chain seq x y z
N MET A 1 4.93 23.13 -23.96
CA MET A 1 4.42 21.78 -23.68
C MET A 1 3.55 21.93 -22.44
N GLU A 2 2.35 21.42 -22.44
CA GLU A 2 1.44 21.52 -21.31
C GLU A 2 2.01 20.72 -20.12
N THR A 3 2.04 21.33 -18.93
CA THR A 3 2.54 20.70 -17.70
C THR A 3 1.56 19.62 -17.22
N LEU A 4 2.03 18.70 -16.38
CA LEU A 4 1.17 17.67 -15.77
C LEU A 4 0.05 18.31 -14.95
N LYS A 5 0.35 19.39 -14.24
CA LYS A 5 -0.63 20.18 -13.49
C LYS A 5 -1.74 20.74 -14.39
N GLU A 6 -1.37 21.37 -15.52
CA GLU A 6 -2.36 21.91 -16.47
C GLU A 6 -3.27 20.83 -17.04
N LYS A 7 -2.70 19.66 -17.37
CA LYS A 7 -3.48 18.49 -17.81
C LYS A 7 -4.46 18.01 -16.75
N PHE A 8 -4.01 17.93 -15.49
CA PHE A 8 -4.83 17.53 -14.36
C PHE A 8 -5.99 18.50 -14.13
N GLU A 9 -5.73 19.79 -14.13
CA GLU A 9 -6.75 20.84 -13.94
C GLU A 9 -7.78 20.82 -15.09
N ALA A 10 -7.31 20.65 -16.34
CA ALA A 10 -8.19 20.53 -17.51
C ALA A 10 -9.07 19.28 -17.43
N LEU A 11 -8.52 18.14 -17.00
CA LEU A 11 -9.27 16.90 -16.81
C LEU A 11 -10.30 17.04 -15.69
N THR A 12 -9.91 17.60 -14.55
CA THR A 12 -10.80 17.82 -13.41
C THR A 12 -12.01 18.68 -13.83
N HIS A 13 -11.77 19.77 -14.56
CA HIS A 13 -12.86 20.60 -15.10
C HIS A 13 -13.76 19.81 -16.07
N ARG A 14 -13.19 18.97 -16.94
CA ARG A 14 -13.95 18.12 -17.87
C ARG A 14 -14.82 17.11 -17.14
N ILE A 15 -14.30 16.47 -16.10
CA ILE A 15 -15.04 15.50 -15.27
C ILE A 15 -16.23 16.20 -14.59
N GLN A 16 -15.98 17.32 -13.91
CA GLN A 16 -17.00 18.09 -13.21
C GLN A 16 -18.10 18.61 -14.17
N SER A 17 -17.71 19.09 -15.35
CA SER A 17 -18.63 19.60 -16.36
C SER A 17 -19.45 18.52 -17.07
N SER A 18 -19.05 17.26 -16.96
CA SER A 18 -19.71 16.15 -17.64
C SER A 18 -21.08 15.80 -17.08
N GLY A 19 -21.30 16.10 -15.79
CA GLY A 19 -22.48 15.71 -15.02
C GLY A 19 -22.64 14.19 -14.83
N LYS A 20 -21.62 13.41 -15.18
CA LYS A 20 -21.60 11.96 -14.98
C LYS A 20 -21.15 11.62 -13.55
N PRO A 21 -21.71 10.55 -12.94
CA PRO A 21 -21.20 10.07 -11.66
C PRO A 21 -19.74 9.61 -11.78
N ALA A 22 -18.93 9.73 -10.72
CA ALA A 22 -17.54 9.28 -10.72
C ALA A 22 -17.42 7.80 -11.04
N ALA A 23 -18.36 6.97 -10.58
CA ALA A 23 -18.43 5.55 -10.88
C ALA A 23 -18.43 5.23 -12.41
N ALA A 24 -18.89 6.15 -13.25
CA ALA A 24 -18.85 5.99 -14.71
C ALA A 24 -17.43 6.13 -15.30
N TRP A 25 -16.47 6.67 -14.53
CA TRP A 25 -15.09 6.85 -14.93
C TRP A 25 -14.18 5.73 -14.42
N PHE A 26 -14.54 5.03 -13.33
CA PHE A 26 -13.71 3.99 -12.72
C PHE A 26 -13.34 2.83 -13.68
N PRO A 27 -14.24 2.35 -14.57
CA PRO A 27 -13.93 1.19 -15.43
C PRO A 27 -12.75 1.39 -16.40
N GLN A 28 -12.35 2.62 -16.69
CA GLN A 28 -11.17 2.89 -17.53
C GLN A 28 -9.85 2.64 -16.79
N PHE A 29 -9.89 2.58 -15.45
CA PHE A 29 -8.74 2.35 -14.60
C PHE A 29 -8.81 0.93 -14.05
N THR A 30 -7.89 0.10 -14.47
CA THR A 30 -7.68 -1.25 -13.93
C THR A 30 -6.27 -1.32 -13.34
N PRO A 31 -5.95 -2.28 -12.48
CA PRO A 31 -4.57 -2.45 -12.01
C PRO A 31 -3.57 -2.44 -13.17
N VAL A 32 -3.87 -3.16 -14.26
CA VAL A 32 -3.00 -3.24 -15.43
C VAL A 32 -2.86 -1.90 -16.15
N THR A 33 -3.94 -1.15 -16.34
CA THR A 33 -3.87 0.15 -17.02
C THR A 33 -3.17 1.21 -16.19
N LEU A 34 -3.33 1.19 -14.87
CA LEU A 34 -2.66 2.10 -13.96
C LEU A 34 -1.17 1.79 -13.82
N LEU A 35 -0.79 0.50 -13.78
CA LEU A 35 0.61 0.08 -13.66
C LEU A 35 1.42 0.31 -14.94
N ASN A 36 0.78 0.24 -16.11
CA ASN A 36 1.45 0.37 -17.41
C ASN A 36 1.34 1.77 -18.05
N ALA A 37 0.60 2.67 -17.45
CA ALA A 37 0.39 4.01 -17.97
C ALA A 37 0.74 5.06 -16.91
N GLU A 38 1.40 6.12 -17.34
CA GLU A 38 1.69 7.30 -16.50
C GLU A 38 0.41 8.12 -16.22
N ASN A 39 -0.71 7.44 -15.89
CA ASN A 39 -2.04 8.05 -15.76
C ASN A 39 -2.60 8.05 -14.31
N TRP A 40 -1.75 7.82 -13.32
CA TRP A 40 -2.13 7.88 -11.90
C TRP A 40 -2.82 9.21 -11.52
N TRP A 41 -2.37 10.31 -12.12
CA TRP A 41 -2.93 11.64 -11.90
C TRP A 41 -4.36 11.78 -12.47
N GLU A 42 -4.67 11.05 -13.55
CA GLU A 42 -6.04 10.98 -14.08
C GLU A 42 -6.96 10.27 -13.10
N ALA A 43 -6.49 9.14 -12.54
CA ALA A 43 -7.22 8.40 -11.54
C ALA A 43 -7.41 9.22 -10.25
N LEU A 44 -6.40 10.01 -9.86
CA LEU A 44 -6.48 10.93 -8.73
C LEU A 44 -7.57 12.00 -8.95
N ALA A 45 -7.68 12.57 -10.16
CA ALA A 45 -8.72 13.53 -10.50
C ALA A 45 -10.14 12.93 -10.37
N VAL A 46 -10.32 11.68 -10.78
CA VAL A 46 -11.60 10.97 -10.63
C VAL A 46 -11.89 10.67 -9.16
N CYS A 47 -10.88 10.32 -8.36
CA CYS A 47 -11.04 10.10 -6.93
C CYS A 47 -11.43 11.40 -6.19
N GLU A 48 -10.77 12.52 -6.49
CA GLU A 48 -11.15 13.82 -5.94
C GLU A 48 -12.61 14.16 -6.26
N TYR A 49 -13.03 13.90 -7.50
CA TYR A 49 -14.41 14.15 -7.93
C TYR A 49 -15.42 13.24 -7.19
N ALA A 50 -15.12 11.95 -7.00
CA ALA A 50 -15.94 11.05 -6.21
C ALA A 50 -16.11 11.53 -4.77
N LEU A 51 -15.04 12.03 -4.17
CA LEU A 51 -15.06 12.63 -2.84
C LEU A 51 -15.87 13.93 -2.79
N ASP A 52 -15.83 14.75 -3.84
CA ASP A 52 -16.57 16.02 -3.94
C ASP A 52 -18.07 15.79 -4.10
N THR A 53 -18.46 14.73 -4.78
CA THR A 53 -19.85 14.39 -5.07
C THR A 53 -20.47 13.47 -4.02
N HIS A 54 -19.71 13.09 -2.97
CA HIS A 54 -20.16 12.17 -1.91
C HIS A 54 -20.73 10.87 -2.45
N GLU A 55 -20.03 10.30 -3.44
CA GLU A 55 -20.41 8.99 -3.98
C GLU A 55 -20.14 7.86 -2.97
N ASP A 56 -20.54 6.63 -3.31
CA ASP A 56 -20.40 5.45 -2.45
C ASP A 56 -18.99 5.32 -1.87
N GLU A 57 -18.90 5.38 -0.53
CA GLU A 57 -17.63 5.40 0.20
C GLU A 57 -16.83 4.11 0.00
N ALA A 58 -17.50 2.96 -0.08
CA ALA A 58 -16.83 1.67 -0.27
C ALA A 58 -16.21 1.57 -1.67
N LEU A 59 -16.94 2.04 -2.70
CA LEU A 59 -16.45 2.10 -4.07
C LEU A 59 -15.28 3.08 -4.19
N THR A 60 -15.41 4.26 -3.54
CA THR A 60 -14.36 5.28 -3.52
C THR A 60 -13.11 4.79 -2.80
N ALA A 61 -13.24 4.08 -1.68
CA ALA A 61 -12.12 3.50 -0.96
C ALA A 61 -11.39 2.43 -1.78
N GLY A 62 -12.13 1.52 -2.44
CA GLY A 62 -11.54 0.52 -3.32
C GLY A 62 -10.79 1.13 -4.50
N PHE A 63 -11.32 2.20 -5.07
CA PHE A 63 -10.66 2.93 -6.14
C PHE A 63 -9.41 3.69 -5.64
N PHE A 64 -9.47 4.26 -4.45
CA PHE A 64 -8.33 4.90 -3.79
C PHE A 64 -7.16 3.92 -3.56
N GLU A 65 -7.42 2.73 -3.04
CA GLU A 65 -6.38 1.71 -2.87
C GLU A 65 -5.72 1.35 -4.20
N LEU A 66 -6.51 1.24 -5.26
CA LEU A 66 -6.01 0.98 -6.61
C LEU A 66 -5.09 2.10 -7.13
N ILE A 67 -5.47 3.37 -6.90
CA ILE A 67 -4.66 4.52 -7.31
C ILE A 67 -3.29 4.49 -6.63
N PHE A 68 -3.26 4.23 -5.32
CA PHE A 68 -2.00 4.27 -4.58
C PHE A 68 -1.08 3.10 -4.93
N SER A 69 -1.63 1.92 -5.22
CA SER A 69 -0.84 0.82 -5.77
C SER A 69 -0.15 1.20 -7.08
N ALA A 70 -0.80 2.00 -7.93
CA ALA A 70 -0.23 2.47 -9.19
C ALA A 70 0.72 3.67 -9.03
N TYR A 71 0.38 4.58 -8.11
CA TYR A 71 1.16 5.78 -7.82
C TYR A 71 2.54 5.43 -7.30
N ASP A 72 2.63 4.53 -6.33
CA ASP A 72 3.90 4.10 -5.73
C ASP A 72 4.84 3.46 -6.76
N CYS A 73 4.29 2.92 -7.84
CA CYS A 73 5.02 2.23 -8.88
C CYS A 73 5.52 3.11 -10.04
N ASN A 74 4.84 4.20 -10.36
CA ASN A 74 5.03 4.90 -11.65
C ASN A 74 5.66 6.29 -11.55
N VAL A 75 6.10 6.74 -10.38
CA VAL A 75 6.57 8.12 -10.24
C VAL A 75 8.08 8.27 -10.45
N GLU A 76 8.55 7.93 -11.65
CA GLU A 76 9.81 8.46 -12.20
C GLU A 76 9.53 9.63 -13.15
N VAL A 77 8.83 10.65 -12.68
CA VAL A 77 8.68 11.89 -13.45
C VAL A 77 9.70 12.87 -12.91
N ASP A 78 10.52 13.45 -13.79
CA ASP A 78 11.39 14.59 -13.48
C ASP A 78 10.54 15.82 -13.13
N LEU A 79 10.00 15.85 -11.91
CA LEU A 79 9.26 16.98 -11.38
C LEU A 79 10.24 17.95 -10.71
N ASN A 80 10.03 19.23 -10.88
CA ASN A 80 10.74 20.25 -10.11
C ASN A 80 10.15 20.39 -8.69
N GLU A 81 10.83 21.13 -7.79
CA GLU A 81 10.42 21.28 -6.39
C GLU A 81 8.99 21.81 -6.20
N GLU A 82 8.55 22.72 -7.07
CA GLU A 82 7.20 23.32 -7.00
C GLU A 82 6.13 22.30 -7.40
N GLU A 83 6.39 21.51 -8.43
CA GLU A 83 5.52 20.42 -8.87
C GLU A 83 5.44 19.32 -7.82
N TYR A 84 6.57 18.96 -7.19
CA TYR A 84 6.58 18.02 -6.07
C TYR A 84 5.71 18.51 -4.91
N ALA A 85 5.82 19.77 -4.52
CA ALA A 85 5.02 20.34 -3.44
C ALA A 85 3.52 20.29 -3.78
N TYR A 86 3.17 20.63 -5.01
CA TYR A 86 1.79 20.58 -5.50
C TYR A 86 1.20 19.16 -5.41
N TRP A 87 1.90 18.17 -5.94
CA TRP A 87 1.42 16.78 -5.93
C TRP A 87 1.37 16.19 -4.53
N TRP A 88 2.35 16.52 -3.69
CA TRP A 88 2.34 16.16 -2.29
C TRP A 88 1.09 16.64 -1.57
N GLU A 89 0.74 17.92 -1.72
CA GLU A 89 -0.46 18.48 -1.11
C GLU A 89 -1.73 17.80 -1.62
N LYS A 90 -1.80 17.53 -2.91
CA LYS A 90 -2.93 16.80 -3.52
C LYS A 90 -3.10 15.42 -2.93
N VAL A 91 -2.04 14.64 -2.91
CA VAL A 91 -2.03 13.26 -2.41
C VAL A 91 -2.42 13.21 -0.93
N ILE A 92 -1.80 14.04 -0.10
CA ILE A 92 -2.12 14.09 1.33
C ILE A 92 -3.58 14.55 1.56
N SER A 93 -4.06 15.50 0.79
CA SER A 93 -5.46 15.93 0.86
C SER A 93 -6.45 14.79 0.58
N VAL A 94 -6.18 13.99 -0.45
CA VAL A 94 -7.02 12.82 -0.76
C VAL A 94 -6.93 11.77 0.34
N CYS A 95 -5.73 11.48 0.86
CA CYS A 95 -5.56 10.59 2.01
C CYS A 95 -6.37 11.06 3.21
N ASP A 96 -6.32 12.35 3.56
CA ASP A 96 -7.05 12.92 4.69
C ASP A 96 -8.57 12.80 4.53
N ARG A 97 -9.07 12.98 3.32
CA ARG A 97 -10.51 12.86 3.02
C ARG A 97 -10.99 11.41 3.11
N VAL A 98 -10.22 10.47 2.57
CA VAL A 98 -10.54 9.02 2.68
C VAL A 98 -10.39 8.55 4.12
N ALA A 99 -9.42 9.07 4.87
CA ALA A 99 -9.19 8.76 6.28
C ALA A 99 -10.36 9.08 7.21
N VAL A 100 -11.34 9.87 6.75
CA VAL A 100 -12.57 10.16 7.52
C VAL A 100 -13.45 8.92 7.65
N PHE A 101 -13.48 8.07 6.63
CA PHE A 101 -14.40 6.93 6.57
C PHE A 101 -13.72 5.57 6.32
N ASN A 102 -12.42 5.55 5.95
CA ASN A 102 -11.70 4.32 5.65
C ASN A 102 -10.25 4.36 6.14
N GLY A 103 -9.81 3.29 6.81
CA GLY A 103 -8.46 3.16 7.36
C GLY A 103 -7.35 3.22 6.29
N ALA A 104 -7.64 2.87 5.04
CA ALA A 104 -6.69 2.98 3.94
C ALA A 104 -6.14 4.40 3.76
N GLY A 105 -6.98 5.44 3.99
CA GLY A 105 -6.51 6.83 3.97
C GLY A 105 -5.40 7.10 4.98
N TRP A 106 -5.51 6.55 6.18
CA TRP A 106 -4.46 6.65 7.20
C TRP A 106 -3.21 5.86 6.87
N SER A 107 -3.36 4.60 6.40
CA SER A 107 -2.21 3.77 6.01
C SER A 107 -1.41 4.43 4.90
N GLN A 108 -2.08 4.92 3.85
CA GLN A 108 -1.42 5.59 2.73
C GLN A 108 -0.79 6.93 3.14
N LYS A 109 -1.44 7.70 4.01
CA LYS A 109 -0.83 8.90 4.57
C LYS A 109 0.48 8.59 5.30
N GLY A 110 0.50 7.53 6.11
CA GLY A 110 1.71 7.06 6.78
C GLY A 110 2.79 6.65 5.80
N ALA A 111 2.45 5.86 4.78
CA ALA A 111 3.36 5.43 3.73
C ALA A 111 4.01 6.63 3.01
N GLN A 112 3.22 7.65 2.64
CA GLN A 112 3.75 8.85 1.98
C GLN A 112 4.79 9.58 2.85
N TYR A 113 4.57 9.67 4.17
CA TYR A 113 5.56 10.26 5.07
C TYR A 113 6.82 9.39 5.25
N SER A 114 6.75 8.08 5.01
CA SER A 114 7.90 7.19 5.13
C SER A 114 8.81 7.22 3.90
N GLU A 115 8.24 7.37 2.71
CA GLU A 115 8.96 7.18 1.45
C GLU A 115 9.77 8.39 0.97
N ALA A 116 9.51 9.57 1.50
CA ALA A 116 10.23 10.81 1.18
C ALA A 116 10.21 11.24 -0.30
N ARG A 117 9.39 10.65 -1.15
CA ARG A 117 9.38 10.92 -2.60
C ARG A 117 9.10 12.39 -2.91
N TYR A 118 8.31 13.08 -2.09
CA TYR A 118 7.88 14.47 -2.29
C TYR A 118 8.30 15.42 -1.17
N GLY A 119 9.38 15.12 -0.48
CA GLY A 119 10.13 16.14 0.23
C GLY A 119 10.00 16.24 1.73
N LYS A 120 9.10 15.53 2.40
CA LYS A 120 8.96 15.63 3.86
C LYS A 120 8.88 14.26 4.53
N ARG A 121 10.02 13.55 4.52
CA ARG A 121 10.10 12.32 5.29
C ARG A 121 9.92 12.61 6.78
N ASP A 122 8.89 12.03 7.37
CA ASP A 122 8.64 12.09 8.81
C ASP A 122 8.22 10.72 9.33
N LEU A 123 9.19 9.92 9.69
CA LEU A 123 8.95 8.58 10.25
C LEU A 123 8.20 8.60 11.58
N SER A 124 8.15 9.75 12.28
CA SER A 124 7.41 9.86 13.54
C SER A 124 5.89 9.78 13.33
N LEU A 125 5.41 10.07 12.12
CA LEU A 125 4.00 10.00 11.75
C LEU A 125 3.57 8.61 11.28
N LEU A 126 4.51 7.75 10.90
CA LEU A 126 4.20 6.44 10.34
C LEU A 126 3.39 5.56 11.30
N PHE A 127 3.92 5.33 12.51
CA PHE A 127 3.26 4.49 13.49
C PHE A 127 1.89 5.05 13.92
N PRO A 128 1.72 6.35 14.28
CA PRO A 128 0.42 6.92 14.60
C PRO A 128 -0.62 6.80 13.49
N CYS A 129 -0.21 6.91 12.22
CA CYS A 129 -1.11 6.74 11.09
C CYS A 129 -1.60 5.28 10.99
N TYR A 130 -0.71 4.31 11.12
CA TYR A 130 -1.10 2.90 11.10
C TYR A 130 -1.92 2.49 12.34
N GLU A 131 -1.67 3.06 13.52
CA GLU A 131 -2.55 2.86 14.69
C GLU A 131 -3.99 3.31 14.39
N LYS A 132 -4.16 4.49 13.79
CA LYS A 132 -5.50 4.97 13.40
C LYS A 132 -6.15 4.11 12.33
N ALA A 133 -5.38 3.65 11.35
CA ALA A 133 -5.88 2.72 10.34
C ALA A 133 -6.37 1.41 10.98
N ALA A 134 -5.63 0.87 11.93
CA ALA A 134 -6.00 -0.32 12.69
C ALA A 134 -7.27 -0.09 13.53
N GLU A 135 -7.39 1.07 14.22
CA GLU A 135 -8.59 1.46 14.98
C GLU A 135 -9.84 1.54 14.09
N MET A 136 -9.67 1.83 12.80
CA MET A 136 -10.73 1.84 11.79
C MET A 136 -10.97 0.46 11.15
N GLY A 137 -10.31 -0.59 11.63
CA GLY A 137 -10.51 -1.96 11.18
C GLY A 137 -9.80 -2.30 9.86
N SER A 138 -8.72 -1.60 9.50
CA SER A 138 -7.86 -2.01 8.38
C SER A 138 -7.10 -3.29 8.74
N PRO A 139 -7.38 -4.43 8.07
CA PRO A 139 -6.82 -5.73 8.45
C PRO A 139 -5.29 -5.77 8.36
N GLU A 140 -4.73 -5.14 7.35
CA GLU A 140 -3.29 -5.03 7.17
C GLU A 140 -2.67 -4.16 8.27
N ALA A 141 -3.28 -3.01 8.58
CA ALA A 141 -2.77 -2.12 9.61
C ALA A 141 -2.84 -2.74 11.01
N GLU A 142 -3.89 -3.53 11.33
CA GLU A 142 -3.99 -4.28 12.58
C GLU A 142 -2.78 -5.20 12.78
N ALA A 143 -2.43 -5.97 11.75
CA ALA A 143 -1.31 -6.89 11.78
C ALA A 143 0.05 -6.16 11.77
N THR A 144 0.16 -5.07 11.00
CA THR A 144 1.37 -4.22 10.92
C THR A 144 1.70 -3.61 12.28
N VAL A 145 0.70 -3.03 12.96
CA VAL A 145 0.89 -2.42 14.29
C VAL A 145 1.27 -3.48 15.32
N ALA A 146 0.67 -4.68 15.27
CA ALA A 146 1.08 -5.80 16.12
C ALA A 146 2.57 -6.15 15.93
N TYR A 147 3.00 -6.24 14.68
CA TYR A 147 4.39 -6.53 14.32
C TYR A 147 5.35 -5.41 14.77
N TRP A 148 5.02 -4.15 14.51
CA TRP A 148 5.88 -3.03 14.91
C TRP A 148 6.03 -2.92 16.42
N ARG A 149 4.96 -3.13 17.18
CA ARG A 149 5.03 -3.20 18.65
C ARG A 149 5.90 -4.36 19.11
N TYR A 150 5.76 -5.53 18.49
CA TYR A 150 6.57 -6.70 18.81
C TYR A 150 8.07 -6.48 18.56
N MET A 151 8.41 -5.85 17.44
CA MET A 151 9.80 -5.65 16.98
C MET A 151 10.43 -4.34 17.49
N GLY A 152 9.64 -3.33 17.81
CA GLY A 152 10.12 -1.97 18.13
C GLY A 152 10.39 -1.13 16.88
N PHE A 153 9.67 -1.37 15.78
CA PHE A 153 9.80 -0.56 14.59
C PHE A 153 8.86 0.65 14.67
N TYR A 154 9.43 1.84 14.47
CA TYR A 154 8.71 3.12 14.48
C TYR A 154 7.98 3.46 15.78
N CYS A 155 8.15 2.67 16.82
CA CYS A 155 7.59 2.84 18.15
C CYS A 155 8.46 2.17 19.23
N GLU A 156 8.19 2.42 20.50
CA GLU A 156 8.81 1.68 21.59
C GLU A 156 8.45 0.18 21.52
N GLN A 157 9.44 -0.69 21.66
CA GLN A 157 9.24 -2.13 21.66
C GLN A 157 8.41 -2.56 22.87
N ASP A 158 7.32 -3.26 22.61
CA ASP A 158 6.51 -3.96 23.63
C ASP A 158 6.06 -5.31 23.05
N ARG A 159 6.86 -6.34 23.32
CA ARG A 159 6.58 -7.69 22.83
C ARG A 159 5.27 -8.27 23.38
N ALA A 160 4.94 -7.96 24.63
CA ALA A 160 3.73 -8.47 25.26
C ALA A 160 2.49 -7.84 24.60
N GLU A 161 2.53 -6.54 24.34
CA GLU A 161 1.49 -5.83 23.58
C GLU A 161 1.39 -6.35 22.15
N GLY A 162 2.52 -6.51 21.44
CA GLY A 162 2.55 -7.06 20.11
C GLY A 162 1.88 -8.45 20.04
N GLU A 163 2.22 -9.36 20.95
CA GLU A 163 1.58 -10.68 21.04
C GLU A 163 0.09 -10.60 21.35
N ARG A 164 -0.32 -9.71 22.24
CA ARG A 164 -1.72 -9.50 22.55
C ARG A 164 -2.51 -9.00 21.33
N ARG A 165 -1.94 -8.07 20.57
CA ARG A 165 -2.53 -7.57 19.32
C ARG A 165 -2.62 -8.66 18.26
N PHE A 166 -1.57 -9.46 18.04
CA PHE A 166 -1.63 -10.61 17.15
C PHE A 166 -2.71 -11.62 17.56
N ALA A 167 -2.89 -11.87 18.84
CA ALA A 167 -3.92 -12.77 19.35
C ALA A 167 -5.34 -12.19 19.20
N ALA A 168 -5.48 -10.90 19.10
CA ALA A 168 -6.75 -10.21 18.95
C ALA A 168 -7.22 -10.11 17.47
N LEU A 169 -6.36 -10.42 16.48
CA LEU A 169 -6.76 -10.45 15.07
C LEU A 169 -7.89 -11.45 14.87
N SER A 170 -8.96 -11.04 14.21
CA SER A 170 -10.18 -11.86 14.11
C SER A 170 -10.75 -11.94 12.71
N SER A 171 -10.54 -10.94 11.86
CA SER A 171 -10.99 -11.02 10.47
C SER A 171 -10.11 -12.00 9.67
N PRO A 172 -10.67 -12.75 8.69
CA PRO A 172 -9.88 -13.66 7.86
C PRO A 172 -8.67 -12.97 7.21
N GLU A 173 -8.85 -11.77 6.72
CA GLU A 173 -7.78 -10.99 6.08
C GLU A 173 -6.69 -10.57 7.10
N ALA A 174 -7.08 -10.08 8.28
CA ALA A 174 -6.13 -9.71 9.33
C ALA A 174 -5.31 -10.92 9.82
N LEU A 175 -5.91 -12.11 9.88
CA LEU A 175 -5.22 -13.33 10.25
C LEU A 175 -4.15 -13.72 9.20
N LEU A 176 -4.42 -13.55 7.91
CA LEU A 176 -3.44 -13.80 6.85
C LEU A 176 -2.26 -12.81 6.93
N TRP A 177 -2.53 -11.52 7.10
CA TRP A 177 -1.49 -10.52 7.36
C TRP A 177 -0.73 -10.80 8.67
N GLY A 178 -1.41 -11.27 9.71
CA GLY A 178 -0.81 -11.68 10.96
C GLY A 178 0.20 -12.82 10.78
N LYS A 179 -0.13 -13.84 9.98
CA LYS A 179 0.80 -14.93 9.63
C LYS A 179 2.02 -14.43 8.86
N TYR A 180 1.81 -13.53 7.90
CA TYR A 180 2.87 -12.89 7.14
C TYR A 180 3.87 -12.16 8.04
N TYR A 181 3.38 -11.30 8.94
CA TYR A 181 4.24 -10.54 9.84
C TYR A 181 4.88 -11.41 10.94
N ARG A 182 4.23 -12.49 11.35
CA ARG A 182 4.86 -13.46 12.26
C ARG A 182 6.05 -14.18 11.59
N ALA A 183 5.96 -14.48 10.29
CA ALA A 183 7.09 -15.03 9.55
C ALA A 183 8.26 -14.02 9.46
N TYR A 184 7.97 -12.72 9.30
CA TYR A 184 9.01 -11.67 9.40
C TYR A 184 9.63 -11.61 10.80
N ALA A 185 8.84 -11.66 11.86
CA ALA A 185 9.34 -11.68 13.23
C ALA A 185 10.25 -12.90 13.45
N GLU A 186 9.86 -14.08 12.98
CA GLU A 186 10.67 -15.30 13.06
C GLU A 186 11.99 -15.17 12.30
N GLN A 187 12.00 -14.55 11.12
CA GLN A 187 13.23 -14.31 10.33
C GLN A 187 14.23 -13.46 11.10
N HIS A 188 13.78 -12.46 11.86
CA HIS A 188 14.65 -11.52 12.57
C HIS A 188 15.01 -11.96 13.99
N THR A 189 14.19 -12.79 14.64
CA THR A 189 14.37 -13.16 16.06
C THR A 189 14.61 -14.64 16.27
N GLY A 190 14.42 -15.47 15.27
CA GLY A 190 14.50 -16.93 15.33
C GLY A 190 15.27 -17.53 14.15
N SER A 191 14.62 -18.40 13.37
CA SER A 191 15.23 -19.15 12.27
C SER A 191 14.70 -18.71 10.91
N LYS A 192 15.61 -18.44 9.96
CA LYS A 192 15.28 -18.16 8.56
C LYS A 192 14.55 -19.34 7.91
N GLU A 193 14.99 -20.57 8.17
CA GLU A 193 14.39 -21.79 7.63
C GLU A 193 12.95 -21.95 8.10
N LYS A 194 12.69 -21.66 9.38
CA LYS A 194 11.33 -21.68 9.94
C LYS A 194 10.48 -20.58 9.34
N ALA A 195 11.01 -19.37 9.17
CA ALA A 195 10.32 -18.27 8.51
C ALA A 195 9.94 -18.61 7.05
N LEU A 196 10.84 -19.26 6.29
CA LEU A 196 10.55 -19.77 4.95
C LEU A 196 9.46 -20.83 4.94
N LEU A 197 9.47 -21.75 5.91
CA LEU A 197 8.40 -22.74 6.04
C LEU A 197 7.03 -22.07 6.31
N MET A 198 6.98 -21.14 7.25
CA MET A 198 5.76 -20.37 7.54
C MET A 198 5.21 -19.62 6.31
N ARG A 199 6.09 -19.08 5.46
CA ARG A 199 5.70 -18.41 4.21
C ARG A 199 5.16 -19.40 3.18
N LYS A 200 5.75 -20.59 3.04
CA LYS A 200 5.23 -21.65 2.16
C LYS A 200 3.84 -22.10 2.61
N GLU A 201 3.64 -22.35 3.90
CA GLU A 201 2.33 -22.69 4.47
C GLU A 201 1.30 -21.58 4.19
N LEU A 202 1.70 -20.29 4.31
CA LEU A 202 0.82 -19.17 4.00
C LEU A 202 0.44 -19.13 2.51
N LEU A 203 1.38 -19.42 1.58
CA LEU A 203 1.09 -19.49 0.15
C LEU A 203 0.06 -20.58 -0.18
N ASP A 204 0.10 -21.71 0.54
CA ASP A 204 -0.87 -22.81 0.36
C ASP A 204 -2.29 -22.41 0.83
N GLU A 205 -2.40 -21.51 1.79
CA GLU A 205 -3.67 -20.99 2.30
C GLU A 205 -4.25 -19.86 1.43
N LEU A 206 -3.39 -19.09 0.73
CA LEU A 206 -3.80 -17.90 -0.03
C LEU A 206 -4.42 -18.29 -1.37
N PRO A 207 -5.60 -17.74 -1.76
CA PRO A 207 -6.13 -17.87 -3.11
C PRO A 207 -5.12 -17.39 -4.18
N GLU A 208 -5.18 -17.95 -5.39
CA GLU A 208 -4.23 -17.63 -6.47
C GLU A 208 -4.13 -16.12 -6.79
N GLY A 209 -5.24 -15.41 -6.77
CA GLY A 209 -5.28 -13.96 -7.06
C GLY A 209 -5.11 -13.06 -5.83
N HIS A 210 -4.76 -13.59 -4.67
CA HIS A 210 -4.67 -12.80 -3.46
C HIS A 210 -3.40 -11.92 -3.48
N ARG A 211 -3.56 -10.59 -3.26
CA ARG A 211 -2.45 -9.62 -3.31
C ARG A 211 -1.27 -9.96 -2.38
N LEU A 212 -1.55 -10.53 -1.22
CA LEU A 212 -0.51 -10.92 -0.25
C LEU A 212 0.46 -11.96 -0.80
N ARG A 213 0.09 -12.74 -1.83
CA ARG A 213 1.01 -13.71 -2.46
C ARG A 213 2.27 -13.04 -3.01
N ALA A 214 2.13 -11.88 -3.64
CA ALA A 214 3.27 -11.12 -4.16
C ALA A 214 4.23 -10.74 -3.03
N HIS A 215 3.70 -10.19 -1.94
CA HIS A 215 4.51 -9.84 -0.76
C HIS A 215 5.18 -11.07 -0.13
N VAL A 216 4.49 -12.22 -0.08
CA VAL A 216 5.08 -13.45 0.46
C VAL A 216 6.23 -13.95 -0.41
N TYR A 217 6.08 -13.93 -1.74
CA TYR A 217 7.18 -14.30 -2.65
C TYR A 217 8.37 -13.35 -2.53
N ALA A 218 8.13 -12.04 -2.46
CA ALA A 218 9.17 -11.06 -2.22
C ALA A 218 9.96 -11.36 -0.94
N ALA A 219 9.23 -11.54 0.15
CA ALA A 219 9.82 -11.85 1.45
C ALA A 219 10.55 -13.20 1.48
N MET A 220 10.17 -14.16 0.64
CA MET A 220 10.93 -15.41 0.48
C MET A 220 12.25 -15.16 -0.24
N GLY A 221 12.25 -14.31 -1.28
CA GLY A 221 13.49 -13.87 -1.95
C GLY A 221 14.45 -13.21 -0.95
N ASP A 222 13.96 -12.24 -0.15
CA ASP A 222 14.75 -11.54 0.86
C ASP A 222 15.35 -12.47 1.95
N ALA A 223 14.71 -13.61 2.20
CA ALA A 223 15.15 -14.56 3.21
C ALA A 223 16.20 -15.55 2.70
N LEU A 224 16.30 -15.71 1.38
CA LEU A 224 17.30 -16.59 0.76
C LEU A 224 18.67 -15.94 0.84
N ASP A 225 19.69 -16.71 1.21
CA ASP A 225 21.05 -16.20 1.38
C ASP A 225 21.83 -16.42 0.09
N ILE A 226 22.31 -15.34 -0.52
CA ILE A 226 23.08 -15.36 -1.77
C ILE A 226 24.38 -16.17 -1.60
N GLU A 227 24.96 -16.22 -0.40
CA GLU A 227 26.22 -16.92 -0.13
C GLU A 227 26.08 -18.46 -0.18
N GLU A 228 24.87 -18.99 -0.01
CA GLU A 228 24.58 -20.45 -0.04
C GLU A 228 24.22 -20.97 -1.44
N GLY A 229 24.37 -20.20 -2.49
CA GLY A 229 24.13 -20.64 -3.87
C GLY A 229 22.67 -20.64 -4.32
N SER A 230 21.82 -19.93 -3.63
CA SER A 230 20.37 -19.85 -3.86
C SER A 230 19.93 -18.74 -4.84
N VAL A 231 20.85 -18.12 -5.58
CA VAL A 231 20.57 -17.01 -6.52
C VAL A 231 19.41 -17.33 -7.49
N ALA A 232 19.35 -18.57 -8.00
CA ALA A 232 18.27 -18.95 -8.92
C ALA A 232 16.92 -19.07 -8.21
N GLU A 233 16.89 -19.54 -6.96
CA GLU A 233 15.66 -19.63 -6.17
C GLU A 233 15.18 -18.26 -5.71
N GLU A 234 16.10 -17.39 -5.32
CA GLU A 234 15.83 -15.99 -4.99
C GLU A 234 15.22 -15.27 -6.21
N ALA A 235 15.88 -15.33 -7.38
CA ALA A 235 15.38 -14.75 -8.62
C ALA A 235 13.97 -15.28 -8.98
N ALA A 236 13.75 -16.59 -8.85
CA ALA A 236 12.43 -17.18 -9.11
C ALA A 236 11.34 -16.67 -8.14
N CYS A 237 11.68 -16.33 -6.90
CA CYS A 237 10.74 -15.73 -5.96
C CYS A 237 10.37 -14.30 -6.38
N TYR A 238 11.34 -13.48 -6.73
CA TYR A 238 11.06 -12.12 -7.22
C TYR A 238 10.31 -12.12 -8.56
N GLU A 239 10.66 -13.02 -9.51
CA GLU A 239 9.90 -13.18 -10.75
C GLU A 239 8.43 -13.47 -10.48
N LYS A 240 8.11 -14.41 -9.59
CA LYS A 240 6.73 -14.71 -9.21
C LYS A 240 6.03 -13.54 -8.53
N SER A 241 6.73 -12.79 -7.69
CA SER A 241 6.19 -11.58 -7.08
C SER A 241 5.81 -10.55 -8.13
N LEU A 242 6.71 -10.28 -9.10
CA LEU A 242 6.51 -9.34 -10.20
C LEU A 242 5.43 -9.79 -11.19
N GLU A 243 5.25 -11.11 -11.42
CA GLU A 243 4.15 -11.63 -12.23
C GLU A 243 2.78 -11.30 -11.60
N LEU A 244 2.69 -11.30 -10.26
CA LEU A 244 1.45 -11.02 -9.53
C LEU A 244 1.19 -9.52 -9.38
N VAL A 245 2.21 -8.75 -9.11
CA VAL A 245 2.17 -7.29 -8.97
C VAL A 245 3.42 -6.71 -9.65
N PRO A 246 3.35 -6.41 -10.96
CA PRO A 246 4.43 -5.70 -11.63
C PRO A 246 4.71 -4.38 -10.89
N ASN A 247 5.94 -4.12 -10.52
CA ASN A 247 6.39 -2.93 -9.78
C ASN A 247 6.16 -2.97 -8.24
N LEU A 248 6.19 -4.13 -7.63
CA LEU A 248 6.19 -4.25 -6.17
C LEU A 248 7.49 -3.71 -5.52
N TYR A 249 8.54 -3.41 -6.33
CA TYR A 249 9.87 -2.95 -5.91
C TYR A 249 10.22 -1.58 -6.47
#